data_d8e9766de5d4751ab5d0d7e9c5186b6b
#
_entry.id   d8e9766de5d4751ab5d0d7e9c5186b6b
#
_cell.length_a   1.000
_cell.length_b   1.000
_cell.length_c   1.000
_cell.angle_alpha   90.00
_cell.angle_beta   90.00
_cell.angle_gamma   90.00
#
_symmetry.space_group_name_H-M   'P 1'
#
loop_
_entity.id
_entity.type
_entity.pdbx_description
1 polymer ?
#
loop_
_entity_poly.entity_id
_entity_poly.type
_entity_poly.pdbx_seq_one_letter_code
_entity_poly.pdbx_strand_id
1 'polypeptide(L)'
;MTNRQRSEFMTKRDITISYNPSKHLWKGMLEDLWVTILEGGSNYWVDKIEHAPSVEREYIRMNQEPPSFKNGAHLSENFEVTIYHGADEFDSRVYSETVNVRTFDVIHKGISLLSDDVKIIILNNGDWDANDADHIFQLGVFGEVRYG
;
A
#
# COMPACT_ATOMS: atom_id res chain seq x y z
N MET A 1 39.37 10.94 -3.77
CA MET A 1 37.98 11.30 -3.41
C MET A 1 37.61 10.64 -2.09
N THR A 2 37.21 11.42 -1.11
CA THR A 2 36.74 10.89 0.17
C THR A 2 35.36 10.27 0.01
N ASN A 3 34.94 9.43 0.95
CA ASN A 3 33.59 8.85 0.93
C ASN A 3 32.50 9.93 0.95
N ARG A 4 32.73 11.02 1.66
CA ARG A 4 31.83 12.15 1.73
C ARG A 4 31.70 12.86 0.37
N GLN A 5 32.82 13.14 -0.28
CA GLN A 5 32.82 13.75 -1.60
C GLN A 5 32.16 12.86 -2.64
N ARG A 6 32.35 11.55 -2.52
CA ARG A 6 31.71 10.58 -3.38
C ARG A 6 30.20 10.55 -3.19
N SER A 7 29.71 10.62 -1.94
CA SER A 7 28.27 10.70 -1.64
C SER A 7 27.65 12.00 -2.14
N GLU A 8 28.35 13.13 -1.97
CA GLU A 8 27.88 14.42 -2.48
C GLU A 8 27.87 14.47 -4.00
N PHE A 9 28.85 13.83 -4.64
CA PHE A 9 28.94 13.73 -6.10
C PHE A 9 27.90 12.78 -6.66
N MET A 10 27.63 11.66 -5.99
CA MET A 10 26.60 10.70 -6.33
C MET A 10 25.26 11.11 -5.71
N THR A 11 24.77 12.29 -6.08
CA THR A 11 23.50 12.81 -5.61
C THR A 11 22.32 12.16 -6.36
N LYS A 12 21.12 12.64 -6.12
CA LYS A 12 19.83 12.15 -6.66
C LYS A 12 19.86 11.69 -8.11
N ARG A 13 20.78 12.21 -8.90
CA ARG A 13 20.90 11.90 -10.32
C ARG A 13 21.62 10.58 -10.59
N ASP A 14 22.52 10.17 -9.69
CA ASP A 14 23.37 9.00 -9.85
C ASP A 14 22.90 7.79 -9.05
N ILE A 15 22.05 8.02 -8.04
CA ILE A 15 21.49 6.97 -7.21
C ILE A 15 20.14 6.59 -7.81
N THR A 16 20.15 5.56 -8.64
CA THR A 16 18.91 4.96 -9.13
C THR A 16 18.65 3.70 -8.36
N ILE A 17 17.53 3.64 -7.64
CA ILE A 17 17.11 2.44 -6.96
C ILE A 17 16.15 1.68 -7.85
N SER A 18 16.63 0.53 -8.31
CA SER A 18 15.78 -0.45 -8.96
C SER A 18 15.03 -1.24 -7.88
N TYR A 19 13.77 -0.92 -7.69
CA TYR A 19 12.94 -1.64 -6.74
C TYR A 19 12.63 -3.04 -7.25
N ASN A 20 13.06 -4.04 -6.48
CA ASN A 20 12.77 -5.43 -6.77
C ASN A 20 11.98 -6.03 -5.60
N PRO A 21 10.68 -6.34 -5.79
CA PRO A 21 9.81 -6.85 -4.72
C PRO A 21 10.34 -8.06 -4.00
N SER A 22 10.93 -9.01 -4.72
CA SER A 22 11.46 -10.24 -4.14
C SER A 22 12.64 -10.01 -3.19
N LYS A 23 13.36 -8.88 -3.36
CA LYS A 23 14.50 -8.51 -2.52
C LYS A 23 14.13 -7.51 -1.43
N HIS A 24 13.22 -6.59 -1.74
CA HIS A 24 13.00 -5.40 -0.92
C HIS A 24 11.71 -5.45 -0.10
N LEU A 25 10.68 -6.13 -0.61
CA LEU A 25 9.41 -6.26 0.11
C LEU A 25 9.31 -7.63 0.76
N TRP A 26 9.52 -7.68 2.06
CA TRP A 26 9.36 -8.91 2.83
C TRP A 26 8.03 -8.90 3.59
N LYS A 27 7.63 -10.09 4.06
CA LYS A 27 6.34 -10.30 4.71
C LYS A 27 6.09 -9.35 5.90
N GLY A 28 7.08 -9.17 6.77
CA GLY A 28 6.97 -8.30 7.94
C GLY A 28 6.76 -6.84 7.55
N MET A 29 7.46 -6.36 6.54
CA MET A 29 7.29 -5.00 6.02
C MET A 29 5.90 -4.81 5.42
N LEU A 30 5.43 -5.76 4.64
CA LEU A 30 4.10 -5.72 4.03
C LEU A 30 3.02 -5.67 5.12
N GLU A 31 3.13 -6.50 6.14
CA GLU A 31 2.22 -6.52 7.27
C GLU A 31 2.22 -5.19 8.02
N ASP A 32 3.38 -4.66 8.36
CA ASP A 32 3.52 -3.39 9.08
C ASP A 32 2.95 -2.20 8.29
N LEU A 33 3.19 -2.16 6.99
CA LEU A 33 2.62 -1.13 6.12
C LEU A 33 1.10 -1.19 6.12
N TRP A 34 0.54 -2.39 5.97
CA TRP A 34 -0.93 -2.55 5.99
C TRP A 34 -1.53 -2.20 7.34
N VAL A 35 -0.89 -2.58 8.44
CA VAL A 35 -1.34 -2.19 9.79
C VAL A 35 -1.38 -0.66 9.90
N THR A 36 -0.32 0.01 9.48
CA THR A 36 -0.25 1.47 9.53
C THR A 36 -1.33 2.13 8.66
N ILE A 37 -1.55 1.62 7.44
CA ILE A 37 -2.59 2.11 6.53
C ILE A 37 -3.97 1.98 7.16
N LEU A 38 -4.29 0.80 7.69
CA LEU A 38 -5.62 0.48 8.21
C LEU A 38 -5.90 1.14 9.57
N GLU A 39 -4.89 1.31 10.41
CA GLU A 39 -5.06 1.84 11.75
C GLU A 39 -4.99 3.36 11.86
N GLY A 40 -4.63 4.07 10.81
CA GLY A 40 -4.60 5.51 10.92
C GLY A 40 -4.06 6.28 9.74
N GLY A 41 -3.26 5.65 8.90
CA GLY A 41 -2.61 6.36 7.79
C GLY A 41 -3.58 6.86 6.74
N SER A 42 -4.54 6.07 6.37
CA SER A 42 -5.45 6.34 5.25
C SER A 42 -6.92 6.51 5.64
N ASN A 43 -7.22 6.45 6.92
CA ASN A 43 -8.61 6.50 7.42
C ASN A 43 -9.35 7.80 7.07
N TYR A 44 -8.63 8.87 6.81
CA TYR A 44 -9.24 10.17 6.52
C TYR A 44 -9.85 10.25 5.11
N TRP A 45 -9.46 9.34 4.21
CA TRP A 45 -10.01 9.31 2.85
C TRP A 45 -10.63 7.97 2.46
N VAL A 46 -10.22 6.88 3.09
CA VAL A 46 -10.79 5.54 2.85
C VAL A 46 -12.03 5.36 3.70
N ASP A 47 -13.16 5.19 3.06
CA ASP A 47 -14.43 5.00 3.76
C ASP A 47 -14.62 3.53 4.14
N LYS A 48 -14.19 2.60 3.28
CA LYS A 48 -14.40 1.17 3.48
C LYS A 48 -13.47 0.35 2.61
N ILE A 49 -13.03 -0.78 3.12
CA ILE A 49 -12.30 -1.80 2.35
C ILE A 49 -13.00 -3.14 2.55
N GLU A 50 -13.34 -3.81 1.46
CA GLU A 50 -13.98 -5.12 1.48
C GLU A 50 -13.28 -6.08 0.52
N HIS A 51 -13.24 -7.36 0.86
CA HIS A 51 -12.87 -8.38 -0.11
C HIS A 51 -14.03 -8.63 -1.08
N ALA A 52 -13.74 -9.21 -2.26
CA ALA A 52 -14.76 -9.41 -3.29
C ALA A 52 -15.90 -10.33 -2.78
N PRO A 53 -17.17 -9.94 -2.93
CA PRO A 53 -18.30 -10.73 -2.46
C PRO A 53 -18.37 -12.15 -3.05
N SER A 54 -17.91 -12.33 -4.28
CA SER A 54 -17.86 -13.64 -4.94
C SER A 54 -16.90 -14.60 -4.23
N VAL A 55 -15.76 -14.09 -3.74
CA VAL A 55 -14.79 -14.86 -2.98
C VAL A 55 -15.39 -15.29 -1.64
N GLU A 56 -16.06 -14.37 -0.95
CA GLU A 56 -16.74 -14.65 0.31
C GLU A 56 -17.75 -15.78 0.17
N ARG A 57 -18.61 -15.70 -0.85
CA ARG A 57 -19.65 -16.72 -1.10
C ARG A 57 -19.05 -18.10 -1.34
N GLU A 58 -17.94 -18.18 -2.07
CA GLU A 58 -17.30 -19.44 -2.36
C GLU A 58 -16.74 -20.09 -1.10
N TYR A 59 -16.05 -19.31 -0.25
CA TYR A 59 -15.52 -19.81 1.01
C TYR A 59 -16.61 -20.25 1.98
N ILE A 60 -17.71 -19.52 2.06
CA ILE A 60 -18.85 -19.90 2.89
C ILE A 60 -19.45 -21.22 2.39
N ARG A 61 -19.60 -21.38 1.08
CA ARG A 61 -20.07 -22.62 0.47
C ARG A 61 -19.20 -23.81 0.81
N MET A 62 -17.88 -23.61 0.88
CA MET A 62 -16.93 -24.65 1.27
C MET A 62 -16.81 -24.84 2.79
N ASN A 63 -17.60 -24.13 3.56
CA ASN A 63 -17.55 -24.10 5.03
C ASN A 63 -16.18 -23.70 5.57
N GLN A 64 -15.56 -22.71 4.91
CA GLN A 64 -14.28 -22.13 5.29
C GLN A 64 -14.44 -20.66 5.65
N GLU A 65 -13.52 -20.16 6.45
CA GLU A 65 -13.49 -18.73 6.77
C GLU A 65 -13.05 -17.95 5.54
N PRO A 66 -13.81 -16.89 5.13
CA PRO A 66 -13.40 -16.05 4.02
C PRO A 66 -12.06 -15.36 4.25
N PRO A 67 -11.27 -15.12 3.18
CA PRO A 67 -10.05 -14.34 3.29
C PRO A 67 -10.33 -12.95 3.89
N SER A 68 -9.48 -12.50 4.79
CA SER A 68 -9.62 -11.18 5.42
C SER A 68 -8.26 -10.65 5.88
N PHE A 69 -8.21 -9.35 6.16
CA PHE A 69 -7.04 -8.75 6.79
C PHE A 69 -6.73 -9.37 8.15
N LYS A 70 -7.77 -9.76 8.88
CA LYS A 70 -7.64 -10.35 10.20
C LYS A 70 -6.89 -11.69 10.19
N ASN A 71 -7.08 -12.49 9.15
CA ASN A 71 -6.38 -13.78 9.02
C ASN A 71 -5.14 -13.72 8.12
N GLY A 72 -4.66 -12.52 7.79
CA GLY A 72 -3.44 -12.33 7.03
C GLY A 72 -3.56 -12.53 5.52
N ALA A 73 -4.77 -12.54 4.98
CA ALA A 73 -5.00 -12.74 3.55
C ALA A 73 -4.32 -11.67 2.67
N HIS A 74 -4.18 -10.45 3.20
CA HIS A 74 -3.50 -9.35 2.51
C HIS A 74 -2.01 -9.59 2.25
N LEU A 75 -1.43 -10.60 2.88
CA LEU A 75 -0.04 -11.02 2.63
C LEU A 75 0.07 -11.95 1.43
N SER A 76 -1.04 -12.41 0.90
CA SER A 76 -1.11 -13.25 -0.30
C SER A 76 -1.09 -12.39 -1.56
N GLU A 77 -0.39 -12.85 -2.58
CA GLU A 77 -0.33 -12.17 -3.89
C GLU A 77 -1.69 -12.06 -4.59
N ASN A 78 -2.64 -12.91 -4.23
CA ASN A 78 -3.93 -13.01 -4.91
C ASN A 78 -5.10 -12.37 -4.15
N PHE A 79 -4.84 -11.77 -2.99
CA PHE A 79 -5.92 -11.16 -2.23
C PHE A 79 -6.38 -9.86 -2.87
N GLU A 80 -7.63 -9.86 -3.31
CA GLU A 80 -8.27 -8.72 -3.97
C GLU A 80 -9.29 -8.07 -3.05
N VAL A 81 -9.26 -6.74 -3.02
CA VAL A 81 -10.17 -5.93 -2.21
C VAL A 81 -10.79 -4.82 -3.04
N THR A 82 -11.96 -4.37 -2.60
CA THR A 82 -12.60 -3.17 -3.12
C THR A 82 -12.43 -2.05 -2.11
N ILE A 83 -11.90 -0.93 -2.58
CA ILE A 83 -11.70 0.28 -1.80
C ILE A 83 -12.79 1.26 -2.17
N TYR A 84 -13.52 1.75 -1.16
CA TYR A 84 -14.58 2.74 -1.30
C TYR A 84 -14.06 4.06 -0.76
N HIS A 85 -14.16 5.12 -1.54
CA HIS A 85 -13.75 6.45 -1.12
C HIS A 85 -14.65 7.54 -1.69
N GLY A 86 -14.55 8.74 -1.10
CA GLY A 86 -15.37 9.86 -1.51
C GLY A 86 -16.84 9.67 -1.17
N ALA A 87 -17.14 9.23 0.06
CA ALA A 87 -18.51 9.08 0.53
C ALA A 87 -19.24 10.43 0.42
N ASP A 88 -20.52 10.37 0.01
CA ASP A 88 -21.36 11.56 -0.05
C ASP A 88 -21.56 12.13 1.36
N GLU A 89 -21.46 13.45 1.49
CA GLU A 89 -21.62 14.16 2.76
C GLU A 89 -22.97 13.90 3.41
N PHE A 90 -24.01 13.71 2.61
CA PHE A 90 -25.39 13.54 3.06
C PHE A 90 -25.87 12.09 3.08
N ASP A 91 -25.20 11.20 2.34
CA ASP A 91 -25.50 9.79 2.31
C ASP A 91 -24.21 8.95 2.25
N SER A 92 -23.81 8.42 3.38
CA SER A 92 -22.59 7.61 3.52
C SER A 92 -22.61 6.28 2.74
N ARG A 93 -23.75 5.92 2.14
CA ARG A 93 -23.86 4.74 1.27
C ARG A 93 -23.52 5.06 -0.17
N VAL A 94 -23.34 6.33 -0.51
CA VAL A 94 -23.00 6.79 -1.86
C VAL A 94 -21.53 7.20 -1.87
N TYR A 95 -20.74 6.55 -2.74
CA TYR A 95 -19.31 6.82 -2.87
C TYR A 95 -19.01 7.39 -4.26
N SER A 96 -18.07 8.32 -4.33
CA SER A 96 -17.68 8.89 -5.63
C SER A 96 -16.98 7.85 -6.52
N GLU A 97 -16.18 6.98 -5.92
CA GLU A 97 -15.48 5.92 -6.63
C GLU A 97 -15.35 4.66 -5.77
N THR A 98 -15.30 3.52 -6.48
CA THR A 98 -14.85 2.26 -5.93
C THR A 98 -13.72 1.73 -6.80
N VAL A 99 -12.68 1.19 -6.17
CA VAL A 99 -11.50 0.69 -6.88
C VAL A 99 -11.22 -0.74 -6.42
N ASN A 100 -11.10 -1.65 -7.38
CA ASN A 100 -10.69 -3.03 -7.10
C ASN A 100 -9.18 -3.16 -7.28
N VAL A 101 -8.50 -3.64 -6.25
CA VAL A 101 -7.05 -3.79 -6.27
C VAL A 101 -6.63 -5.07 -5.57
N ARG A 102 -5.46 -5.59 -5.94
CA ARG A 102 -4.79 -6.63 -5.17
C ARG A 102 -3.90 -5.95 -4.14
N THR A 103 -4.02 -6.36 -2.90
CA THR A 103 -3.31 -5.73 -1.79
C THR A 103 -1.80 -5.76 -1.96
N PHE A 104 -1.27 -6.86 -2.49
CA PHE A 104 0.15 -7.00 -2.77
C PHE A 104 0.60 -6.03 -3.88
N ASP A 105 -0.14 -5.94 -4.98
CA ASP A 105 0.18 -5.09 -6.12
C ASP A 105 0.14 -3.61 -5.77
N VAL A 106 -0.80 -3.20 -4.92
CA VAL A 106 -0.92 -1.81 -4.45
C VAL A 106 0.36 -1.35 -3.74
N ILE A 107 0.86 -2.14 -2.83
CA ILE A 107 2.07 -1.80 -2.08
C ILE A 107 3.29 -1.78 -3.00
N HIS A 108 3.42 -2.77 -3.88
CA HIS A 108 4.50 -2.81 -4.87
C HIS A 108 4.51 -1.59 -5.77
N LYS A 109 3.37 -1.27 -6.36
CA LYS A 109 3.22 -0.12 -7.23
C LYS A 109 3.50 1.18 -6.48
N GLY A 110 2.95 1.30 -5.26
CA GLY A 110 3.13 2.48 -4.44
C GLY A 110 4.59 2.74 -4.12
N ILE A 111 5.33 1.73 -3.69
CA ILE A 111 6.77 1.86 -3.42
C ILE A 111 7.54 2.19 -4.71
N SER A 112 7.20 1.56 -5.82
CA SER A 112 7.89 1.80 -7.10
C SER A 112 7.76 3.24 -7.59
N LEU A 113 6.68 3.92 -7.21
CA LEU A 113 6.40 5.30 -7.61
C LEU A 113 6.95 6.36 -6.64
N LEU A 114 7.50 5.96 -5.50
CA LEU A 114 8.17 6.87 -4.59
C LEU A 114 9.43 7.45 -5.25
N SER A 115 9.83 8.64 -4.79
CA SER A 115 11.13 9.19 -5.16
C SER A 115 12.27 8.28 -4.65
N ASP A 116 13.42 8.30 -5.31
CA ASP A 116 14.54 7.46 -4.93
C ASP A 116 15.01 7.74 -3.50
N ASP A 117 14.99 8.99 -3.07
CA ASP A 117 15.37 9.38 -1.71
C ASP A 117 14.49 8.70 -0.66
N VAL A 118 13.17 8.70 -0.89
CA VAL A 118 12.20 8.09 0.03
C VAL A 118 12.30 6.56 -0.02
N LYS A 119 12.49 5.97 -1.21
CA LYS A 119 12.70 4.53 -1.36
C LYS A 119 13.89 4.06 -0.53
N ILE A 120 15.00 4.79 -0.55
CA ILE A 120 16.21 4.44 0.22
C ILE A 120 15.89 4.35 1.70
N ILE A 121 15.19 5.35 2.23
CA ILE A 121 14.85 5.39 3.66
C ILE A 121 13.94 4.23 4.02
N ILE A 122 12.88 3.99 3.25
CA ILE A 122 11.88 2.97 3.55
C ILE A 122 12.46 1.56 3.37
N LEU A 123 13.14 1.29 2.26
CA LEU A 123 13.60 -0.05 1.94
C LEU A 123 14.84 -0.47 2.73
N ASN A 124 15.73 0.46 3.04
CA ASN A 124 16.97 0.13 3.78
C ASN A 124 16.79 0.18 5.29
N ASN A 125 16.02 1.14 5.79
CA ASN A 125 15.89 1.37 7.23
C ASN A 125 14.60 0.83 7.81
N GLY A 126 13.61 0.51 6.97
CA GLY A 126 12.27 0.16 7.43
C GLY A 126 11.61 1.31 8.19
N ASP A 127 12.01 2.53 7.88
CA ASP A 127 11.62 3.73 8.61
C ASP A 127 10.55 4.49 7.85
N TRP A 128 9.31 4.31 8.27
CA TRP A 128 8.16 5.03 7.71
C TRP A 128 7.19 5.40 8.83
N ASP A 129 6.46 6.47 8.61
CA ASP A 129 5.37 6.90 9.46
C ASP A 129 4.00 6.68 8.78
N ALA A 130 2.94 7.12 9.44
CA ALA A 130 1.58 6.99 8.89
C ALA A 130 1.42 7.74 7.56
N ASN A 131 2.09 8.87 7.41
CA ASN A 131 2.04 9.67 6.20
C ASN A 131 2.74 8.97 5.03
N ASP A 132 3.89 8.35 5.28
CA ASP A 132 4.61 7.56 4.28
C ASP A 132 3.76 6.37 3.83
N ALA A 133 3.17 5.65 4.76
CA ALA A 133 2.30 4.50 4.45
C ALA A 133 1.09 4.93 3.63
N ASP A 134 0.46 6.05 3.95
CA ASP A 134 -0.65 6.62 3.20
C ASP A 134 -0.24 7.01 1.77
N HIS A 135 0.92 7.63 1.60
CA HIS A 135 1.44 7.98 0.28
C HIS A 135 1.69 6.74 -0.57
N ILE A 136 2.27 5.69 0.00
CA ILE A 136 2.46 4.41 -0.69
C ILE A 136 1.11 3.85 -1.14
N PHE A 137 0.12 3.89 -0.26
CA PHE A 137 -1.21 3.39 -0.56
C PHE A 137 -1.89 4.18 -1.68
N GLN A 138 -1.89 5.50 -1.60
CA GLN A 138 -2.49 6.35 -2.64
C GLN A 138 -1.78 6.18 -3.99
N LEU A 139 -0.45 6.17 -3.99
CA LEU A 139 0.32 5.93 -5.21
C LEU A 139 -0.01 4.57 -5.83
N GLY A 140 -0.19 3.55 -5.00
CA GLY A 140 -0.58 2.23 -5.45
C GLY A 140 -1.99 2.15 -6.00
N VAL A 141 -2.93 2.87 -5.41
CA VAL A 141 -4.34 2.89 -5.84
C VAL A 141 -4.55 3.79 -7.04
N PHE A 142 -4.03 5.01 -7.02
CA PHE A 142 -4.34 6.05 -8.00
C PHE A 142 -3.20 6.36 -8.97
N GLY A 143 -1.97 5.95 -8.67
CA GLY A 143 -0.78 6.40 -9.38
C GLY A 143 -0.32 7.81 -9.00
N GLU A 144 -1.02 8.47 -8.07
CA GLU A 144 -0.74 9.82 -7.57
C GLU A 144 -1.30 10.00 -6.17
N VAL A 145 -0.82 10.99 -5.46
CA VAL A 145 -1.39 11.38 -4.15
C VAL A 145 -2.53 12.35 -4.39
N ARG A 146 -3.76 11.94 -4.10
CA ARG A 146 -4.99 12.73 -4.30
C ARG A 146 -5.49 13.41 -3.04
N TYR A 147 -5.22 12.83 -1.89
CA TYR A 147 -5.74 13.27 -0.59
C TYR A 147 -4.61 13.72 0.33
N GLY A 148 -4.91 14.67 1.16
CA GLY A 148 -3.94 15.11 2.17
C GLY A 148 -3.48 16.53 2.12
#